data_44cf8bd57ea65b89e7b7632f6213ff1b
#
_entry.id   44cf8bd57ea65b89e7b7632f6213ff1b
#
_cell.length_a   1.000
_cell.length_b   1.000
_cell.length_c   1.000
_cell.angle_alpha   90.00
_cell.angle_beta   90.00
_cell.angle_gamma   90.00
#
_symmetry.space_group_name_H-M   'P 1'
#
loop_
_entity.id
_entity.type
_entity.pdbx_description
1 polymer ?
#
loop_
_entity_poly.entity_id
_entity_poly.type
_entity_poly.pdbx_seq_one_letter_code
_entity_poly.pdbx_strand_id
1 'polypeptide(L)'
;MTAPSGDTVVSPEAAIAGDPSTEGPSTGGSSTNGHSLERNSLALTVSALLTGVVGLVYWAILGRLYPAREVGAAAAVITTATMLSAFGNFGIGGLFERFLPLAGQRSKSLVGAGFAVGAVGGLLLGGGFLLLGPTSEMFLHPFEYWLFPVVVVVFSTFAMLDHTAVALREAGWAAGKNVAHAIVKLVLAAALAFTASHLAIIWTWTVPALIAALVLGVMVARRLRTPDYQSAASQLPPRREIGNYLAGSYGIYVVSALAPLLLPLIVVSRMGADANAYFAISWSLVTAVLVLMTMLLGPYVAASASSDPTRLYGLTLRFFAILGAVALSGVLLFAVIAPVMLDIVGKPYAEQGTPLLRLAAIALVPATIVAAYTAVARVRRRLRLAVAVQICNAALILGLSLALIDEHGLVALGWAYIVAESVSAVILVVPLTRAVLVMRSESQSVN
;
A
#
# COMPACT_ATOMS: atom_id res chain seq x y z
N MET A 1 9.29 43.81 -62.49
CA MET A 1 8.88 45.21 -62.12
C MET A 1 8.40 45.12 -60.67
N THR A 2 9.18 45.76 -59.84
CA THR A 2 8.96 46.36 -58.52
C THR A 2 8.60 45.48 -57.35
N ALA A 3 9.59 45.16 -56.53
CA ALA A 3 9.51 45.26 -55.08
C ALA A 3 9.30 46.73 -54.64
N PRO A 4 9.00 47.16 -53.43
CA PRO A 4 9.61 46.69 -52.19
C PRO A 4 8.75 46.86 -50.90
N SER A 5 9.52 46.72 -49.78
CA SER A 5 9.40 47.23 -48.40
C SER A 5 8.58 46.35 -47.43
N GLY A 6 9.09 45.83 -46.36
CA GLY A 6 9.94 46.43 -45.35
C GLY A 6 9.06 46.80 -44.17
N ASP A 7 8.85 45.88 -43.17
CA ASP A 7 8.31 46.28 -41.89
C ASP A 7 9.14 45.74 -40.74
N THR A 8 9.65 46.70 -40.02
CA THR A 8 10.49 46.71 -38.86
C THR A 8 9.80 46.06 -37.66
N VAL A 9 10.50 45.12 -37.05
CA VAL A 9 10.27 44.65 -35.70
C VAL A 9 10.53 45.82 -34.72
N VAL A 10 9.50 46.26 -34.02
CA VAL A 10 9.59 47.18 -32.89
C VAL A 10 9.51 46.35 -31.60
N SER A 11 10.61 46.30 -30.88
CA SER A 11 10.68 45.86 -29.49
C SER A 11 10.04 46.93 -28.59
N PRO A 12 9.18 46.59 -27.64
CA PRO A 12 8.80 47.49 -26.56
C PRO A 12 9.67 47.27 -25.34
N GLU A 13 10.75 47.98 -25.27
CA GLU A 13 11.46 48.24 -24.02
C GLU A 13 11.32 49.74 -23.70
N ALA A 14 11.06 50.03 -22.40
CA ALA A 14 10.99 51.33 -21.77
C ALA A 14 9.60 52.03 -21.75
N ALA A 15 8.93 51.83 -20.61
CA ALA A 15 8.36 52.89 -19.74
C ALA A 15 7.63 52.21 -18.57
N ILE A 16 8.16 52.36 -17.38
CA ILE A 16 7.54 53.05 -16.25
C ILE A 16 8.47 52.95 -15.03
N ALA A 17 9.16 54.04 -14.76
CA ALA A 17 9.68 54.34 -13.45
C ALA A 17 8.51 54.83 -12.58
N GLY A 18 8.14 54.05 -11.58
CA GLY A 18 7.13 54.38 -10.56
C GLY A 18 7.72 54.07 -9.18
N ASP A 19 7.75 55.06 -8.38
CA ASP A 19 8.13 55.28 -7.00
C ASP A 19 8.08 54.04 -6.07
N PRO A 20 9.16 53.72 -5.29
CA PRO A 20 9.18 52.66 -4.29
C PRO A 20 8.83 53.20 -2.91
N SER A 21 7.58 53.36 -2.58
CA SER A 21 7.14 53.50 -1.21
C SER A 21 5.73 53.04 -1.03
N THR A 22 5.57 52.05 -0.14
CA THR A 22 4.35 51.44 0.43
C THR A 22 3.93 50.10 -0.18
N GLU A 23 4.18 49.11 0.57
CA GLU A 23 3.48 47.89 0.94
C GLU A 23 4.40 46.67 0.96
N GLY A 24 4.72 46.21 2.18
CA GLY A 24 5.50 45.02 2.42
C GLY A 24 4.74 43.76 1.98
N PRO A 25 5.43 42.73 1.48
CA PRO A 25 4.79 41.50 1.09
C PRO A 25 4.26 40.79 2.35
N SER A 26 2.96 40.51 2.37
CA SER A 26 2.30 39.66 3.34
C SER A 26 2.88 38.23 3.26
N THR A 27 3.87 37.92 4.07
CA THR A 27 4.50 36.59 4.22
C THR A 27 3.62 35.62 5.06
N GLY A 28 2.30 35.71 4.94
CA GLY A 28 1.34 34.91 5.74
C GLY A 28 0.84 33.60 5.09
N GLY A 29 1.07 33.37 3.81
CA GLY A 29 0.42 32.26 3.07
C GLY A 29 1.21 30.96 2.91
N SER A 30 2.54 30.97 3.07
CA SER A 30 3.36 29.79 2.78
C SER A 30 3.62 28.87 3.99
N SER A 31 3.57 29.40 5.21
CA SER A 31 3.85 28.62 6.43
C SER A 31 2.67 27.73 6.86
N THR A 32 1.43 28.16 6.65
CA THR A 32 0.23 27.39 7.04
C THR A 32 0.02 26.14 6.16
N ASN A 33 0.39 26.18 4.89
CA ASN A 33 0.28 25.04 3.99
C ASN A 33 1.35 23.98 4.26
N GLY A 34 2.57 24.34 4.67
CA GLY A 34 3.64 23.41 5.04
C GLY A 34 3.26 22.61 6.30
N HIS A 35 2.83 23.28 7.37
CA HIS A 35 2.44 22.62 8.61
C HIS A 35 1.23 21.69 8.48
N SER A 36 0.29 21.98 7.59
CA SER A 36 -0.85 21.08 7.34
C SER A 36 -0.44 19.80 6.60
N LEU A 37 0.49 19.89 5.65
CA LEU A 37 1.00 18.74 4.91
C LEU A 37 1.82 17.81 5.81
N GLU A 38 2.71 18.37 6.63
CA GLU A 38 3.51 17.61 7.60
C GLU A 38 2.61 16.91 8.64
N ARG A 39 1.63 17.60 9.19
CA ARG A 39 0.67 17.03 10.16
C ARG A 39 -0.14 15.88 9.55
N ASN A 40 -0.61 16.02 8.32
CA ASN A 40 -1.36 14.99 7.62
C ASN A 40 -0.51 13.76 7.32
N SER A 41 0.74 13.96 6.87
CA SER A 41 1.70 12.88 6.63
C SER A 41 2.05 12.13 7.92
N LEU A 42 2.29 12.87 9.01
CA LEU A 42 2.57 12.28 10.32
C LEU A 42 1.37 11.48 10.84
N ALA A 43 0.16 12.01 10.72
CA ALA A 43 -1.07 11.32 11.15
C ALA A 43 -1.26 9.98 10.41
N LEU A 44 -1.03 9.94 9.11
CA LEU A 44 -1.10 8.71 8.31
C LEU A 44 -0.01 7.70 8.73
N THR A 45 1.21 8.17 8.96
CA THR A 45 2.33 7.30 9.38
C THR A 45 2.08 6.70 10.77
N VAL A 46 1.68 7.52 11.74
CA VAL A 46 1.35 7.06 13.10
C VAL A 46 0.16 6.10 13.07
N SER A 47 -0.88 6.41 12.29
CA SER A 47 -2.02 5.52 12.10
C SER A 47 -1.62 4.17 11.53
N ALA A 48 -0.75 4.14 10.50
CA ALA A 48 -0.29 2.90 9.89
C ALA A 48 0.56 2.05 10.86
N LEU A 49 1.43 2.67 11.66
CA LEU A 49 2.20 1.97 12.69
C LEU A 49 1.27 1.39 13.77
N LEU A 50 0.33 2.19 14.27
CA LEU A 50 -0.61 1.76 15.30
C LEU A 50 -1.51 0.62 14.79
N THR A 51 -2.07 0.76 13.59
CA THR A 51 -2.89 -0.30 12.99
C THR A 51 -2.10 -1.56 12.71
N GLY A 52 -0.80 -1.44 12.36
CA GLY A 52 0.11 -2.57 12.20
C GLY A 52 0.31 -3.34 13.51
N VAL A 53 0.63 -2.64 14.60
CA VAL A 53 0.80 -3.26 15.93
C VAL A 53 -0.51 -3.90 16.41
N VAL A 54 -1.63 -3.18 16.32
CA VAL A 54 -2.96 -3.72 16.67
C VAL A 54 -3.31 -4.93 15.80
N GLY A 55 -2.90 -4.93 14.53
CA GLY A 55 -3.07 -6.06 13.61
C GLY A 55 -2.30 -7.31 14.05
N LEU A 56 -1.05 -7.16 14.52
CA LEU A 56 -0.28 -8.27 15.07
C LEU A 56 -0.92 -8.85 16.34
N VAL A 57 -1.36 -7.97 17.25
CA VAL A 57 -2.07 -8.39 18.47
C VAL A 57 -3.39 -9.09 18.12
N TYR A 58 -4.11 -8.60 17.12
CA TYR A 58 -5.34 -9.22 16.63
C TYR A 58 -5.10 -10.67 16.17
N TRP A 59 -4.12 -10.91 15.32
CA TRP A 59 -3.80 -12.26 14.85
C TRP A 59 -3.30 -13.18 15.97
N ALA A 60 -2.53 -12.65 16.91
CA ALA A 60 -2.09 -13.41 18.09
C ALA A 60 -3.27 -13.85 18.98
N ILE A 61 -4.24 -12.95 19.21
CA ILE A 61 -5.46 -13.25 19.95
C ILE A 61 -6.30 -14.30 19.22
N LEU A 62 -6.47 -14.19 17.90
CA LEU A 62 -7.20 -15.17 17.11
C LEU A 62 -6.55 -16.56 17.23
N GLY A 63 -5.24 -16.66 17.03
CA GLY A 63 -4.53 -17.93 17.11
C GLY A 63 -4.59 -18.56 18.50
N ARG A 64 -4.78 -17.76 19.56
CA ARG A 64 -4.91 -18.23 20.94
C ARG A 64 -6.33 -18.65 21.33
N LEU A 65 -7.34 -17.93 20.83
CA LEU A 65 -8.73 -18.07 21.28
C LEU A 65 -9.62 -18.87 20.33
N TYR A 66 -9.23 -19.02 19.07
CA TYR A 66 -10.02 -19.72 18.08
C TYR A 66 -9.32 -20.99 17.56
N PRO A 67 -10.06 -22.02 17.11
CA PRO A 67 -9.46 -23.18 16.45
C PRO A 67 -8.69 -22.76 15.18
N ALA A 68 -7.55 -23.39 14.90
CA ALA A 68 -6.69 -23.04 13.77
C ALA A 68 -7.44 -23.08 12.43
N ARG A 69 -8.29 -24.09 12.21
CA ARG A 69 -9.12 -24.19 11.00
C ARG A 69 -10.03 -22.98 10.79
N GLU A 70 -10.66 -22.49 11.84
CA GLU A 70 -11.54 -21.31 11.78
C GLU A 70 -10.74 -20.03 11.49
N VAL A 71 -9.58 -19.90 12.13
CA VAL A 71 -8.66 -18.77 11.86
C VAL A 71 -8.18 -18.78 10.42
N GLY A 72 -7.79 -19.95 9.91
CA GLY A 72 -7.27 -20.09 8.56
C GLY A 72 -8.32 -19.88 7.48
N ALA A 73 -9.54 -20.42 7.66
CA ALA A 73 -10.66 -20.17 6.75
C ALA A 73 -11.03 -18.68 6.71
N ALA A 74 -11.18 -18.05 7.87
CA ALA A 74 -11.46 -16.60 7.95
C ALA A 74 -10.33 -15.76 7.33
N ALA A 75 -9.06 -16.11 7.58
CA ALA A 75 -7.90 -15.43 6.99
C ALA A 75 -7.93 -15.52 5.46
N ALA A 76 -8.27 -16.71 4.91
CA ALA A 76 -8.40 -16.89 3.47
C ALA A 76 -9.51 -16.02 2.88
N VAL A 77 -10.70 -15.98 3.50
CA VAL A 77 -11.81 -15.14 3.07
C VAL A 77 -11.43 -13.65 3.11
N ILE A 78 -10.87 -13.18 4.22
CA ILE A 78 -10.51 -11.78 4.42
C ILE A 78 -9.42 -11.34 3.44
N THR A 79 -8.36 -12.13 3.26
CA THR A 79 -7.26 -11.79 2.35
C THR A 79 -7.69 -11.84 0.90
N THR A 80 -8.50 -12.83 0.51
CA THR A 80 -9.06 -12.92 -0.85
C THR A 80 -10.03 -11.77 -1.11
N ALA A 81 -10.92 -11.44 -0.18
CA ALA A 81 -11.81 -10.28 -0.33
C ALA A 81 -11.03 -8.97 -0.44
N THR A 82 -9.95 -8.80 0.33
CA THR A 82 -9.04 -7.65 0.25
C THR A 82 -8.36 -7.59 -1.12
N MET A 83 -7.87 -8.71 -1.63
CA MET A 83 -7.25 -8.81 -2.96
C MET A 83 -8.24 -8.41 -4.07
N LEU A 84 -9.42 -9.02 -4.07
CA LEU A 84 -10.42 -8.75 -5.09
C LEU A 84 -10.96 -7.32 -5.01
N SER A 85 -11.09 -6.75 -3.81
CA SER A 85 -11.46 -5.34 -3.62
C SER A 85 -10.41 -4.41 -4.20
N ALA A 86 -9.14 -4.71 -3.97
CA ALA A 86 -8.02 -3.93 -4.47
C ALA A 86 -7.94 -3.96 -6.01
N PHE A 87 -8.15 -5.13 -6.61
CA PHE A 87 -8.20 -5.27 -8.07
C PHE A 87 -9.48 -4.66 -8.66
N GLY A 88 -10.63 -4.85 -8.02
CA GLY A 88 -11.92 -4.30 -8.44
C GLY A 88 -11.99 -2.78 -8.38
N ASN A 89 -11.11 -2.13 -7.64
CA ASN A 89 -11.00 -0.67 -7.60
C ASN A 89 -10.30 -0.06 -8.84
N PHE A 90 -9.69 -0.87 -9.71
CA PHE A 90 -9.07 -0.44 -10.98
C PHE A 90 -8.16 0.78 -10.86
N GLY A 91 -7.50 1.00 -9.71
CA GLY A 91 -6.63 2.13 -9.46
C GLY A 91 -7.34 3.48 -9.26
N ILE A 92 -8.67 3.48 -9.06
CA ILE A 92 -9.48 4.70 -8.88
C ILE A 92 -9.01 5.49 -7.66
N GLY A 93 -8.46 4.85 -6.63
CA GLY A 93 -7.86 5.55 -5.50
C GLY A 93 -6.81 6.57 -5.93
N GLY A 94 -5.85 6.17 -6.76
CA GLY A 94 -4.84 7.08 -7.30
C GLY A 94 -5.42 8.15 -8.25
N LEU A 95 -6.50 7.81 -8.97
CA LEU A 95 -7.25 8.78 -9.77
C LEU A 95 -7.87 9.85 -8.86
N PHE A 96 -8.47 9.48 -7.74
CA PHE A 96 -9.03 10.46 -6.80
C PHE A 96 -7.95 11.37 -6.22
N GLU A 97 -6.84 10.83 -5.74
CA GLU A 97 -5.75 11.64 -5.18
C GLU A 97 -5.23 12.68 -6.17
N ARG A 98 -5.15 12.34 -7.45
CA ARG A 98 -4.61 13.24 -8.48
C ARG A 98 -5.64 14.21 -9.03
N PHE A 99 -6.86 13.75 -9.34
CA PHE A 99 -7.82 14.50 -10.13
C PHE A 99 -9.02 15.05 -9.35
N LEU A 100 -9.34 14.51 -8.16
CA LEU A 100 -10.46 15.02 -7.37
C LEU A 100 -10.24 16.49 -6.94
N PRO A 101 -9.02 16.94 -6.56
CA PRO A 101 -8.79 18.36 -6.27
C PRO A 101 -9.04 19.30 -7.46
N LEU A 102 -8.96 18.79 -8.70
CA LEU A 102 -9.17 19.55 -9.94
C LEU A 102 -10.61 19.44 -10.46
N ALA A 103 -11.45 18.61 -9.82
CA ALA A 103 -12.76 18.27 -10.37
C ALA A 103 -13.82 19.37 -10.16
N GLY A 104 -13.67 20.25 -9.16
CA GLY A 104 -14.60 21.34 -8.88
C GLY A 104 -16.06 20.85 -8.84
N GLN A 105 -16.94 21.44 -9.62
CA GLN A 105 -18.37 21.09 -9.72
C GLN A 105 -18.61 19.61 -10.09
N ARG A 106 -17.63 18.94 -10.74
CA ARG A 106 -17.72 17.52 -11.12
C ARG A 106 -17.29 16.56 -10.03
N SER A 107 -16.84 17.04 -8.85
CA SER A 107 -16.33 16.19 -7.76
C SER A 107 -17.34 15.14 -7.33
N LYS A 108 -18.63 15.49 -7.16
CA LYS A 108 -19.68 14.54 -6.78
C LYS A 108 -19.86 13.43 -7.83
N SER A 109 -19.90 13.80 -9.11
CA SER A 109 -20.05 12.84 -10.21
C SER A 109 -18.83 11.93 -10.32
N LEU A 110 -17.61 12.49 -10.17
CA LEU A 110 -16.36 11.72 -10.22
C LEU A 110 -16.30 10.70 -9.08
N VAL A 111 -16.60 11.13 -7.84
CA VAL A 111 -16.61 10.26 -6.67
C VAL A 111 -17.70 9.19 -6.80
N GLY A 112 -18.94 9.58 -7.14
CA GLY A 112 -20.04 8.64 -7.34
C GLY A 112 -19.76 7.60 -8.42
N ALA A 113 -19.21 8.02 -9.58
CA ALA A 113 -18.82 7.10 -10.65
C ALA A 113 -17.71 6.14 -10.22
N GLY A 114 -16.69 6.63 -9.50
CA GLY A 114 -15.61 5.80 -8.99
C GLY A 114 -16.11 4.73 -8.02
N PHE A 115 -16.93 5.10 -7.03
CA PHE A 115 -17.52 4.11 -6.10
C PHE A 115 -18.44 3.11 -6.82
N ALA A 116 -19.20 3.55 -7.82
CA ALA A 116 -20.02 2.64 -8.63
C ALA A 116 -19.17 1.63 -9.39
N VAL A 117 -18.07 2.08 -10.04
CA VAL A 117 -17.12 1.20 -10.73
C VAL A 117 -16.46 0.23 -9.76
N GLY A 118 -15.99 0.70 -8.60
CA GLY A 118 -15.41 -0.16 -7.56
C GLY A 118 -16.40 -1.20 -7.02
N ALA A 119 -17.66 -0.81 -6.81
CA ALA A 119 -18.71 -1.73 -6.36
C ALA A 119 -19.04 -2.80 -7.42
N VAL A 120 -19.22 -2.39 -8.68
CA VAL A 120 -19.44 -3.32 -9.81
C VAL A 120 -18.23 -4.23 -10.00
N GLY A 121 -17.01 -3.68 -9.97
CA GLY A 121 -15.77 -4.46 -10.05
C GLY A 121 -15.66 -5.47 -8.92
N GLY A 122 -15.96 -5.07 -7.69
CA GLY A 122 -15.98 -5.94 -6.52
C GLY A 122 -17.01 -7.08 -6.62
N LEU A 123 -18.23 -6.76 -7.10
CA LEU A 123 -19.26 -7.77 -7.34
C LEU A 123 -18.87 -8.76 -8.44
N LEU A 124 -18.33 -8.25 -9.56
CA LEU A 124 -17.93 -9.11 -10.69
C LEU A 124 -16.75 -10.00 -10.32
N LEU A 125 -15.71 -9.45 -9.65
CA LEU A 125 -14.55 -10.25 -9.23
C LEU A 125 -14.90 -11.18 -8.09
N GLY A 126 -15.72 -10.76 -7.12
CA GLY A 126 -16.21 -11.61 -6.04
C GLY A 126 -17.09 -12.76 -6.56
N GLY A 127 -18.04 -12.46 -7.45
CA GLY A 127 -18.86 -13.47 -8.11
C GLY A 127 -18.07 -14.42 -9.01
N GLY A 128 -17.11 -13.87 -9.80
CA GLY A 128 -16.20 -14.67 -10.62
C GLY A 128 -15.31 -15.61 -9.81
N PHE A 129 -14.86 -15.16 -8.63
CA PHE A 129 -14.09 -15.99 -7.72
C PHE A 129 -14.88 -17.20 -7.20
N LEU A 130 -16.18 -17.04 -6.96
CA LEU A 130 -17.03 -18.16 -6.54
C LEU A 130 -17.12 -19.29 -7.58
N LEU A 131 -16.89 -18.97 -8.86
CA LEU A 131 -16.91 -19.96 -9.95
C LEU A 131 -15.55 -20.62 -10.18
N LEU A 132 -14.44 -19.91 -9.88
CA LEU A 132 -13.09 -20.32 -10.28
C LEU A 132 -12.16 -20.57 -9.08
N GLY A 133 -12.51 -20.08 -7.90
CA GLY A 133 -11.63 -20.13 -6.71
C GLY A 133 -11.80 -21.42 -5.89
N PRO A 134 -10.85 -21.70 -4.98
CA PRO A 134 -10.89 -22.85 -4.08
C PRO A 134 -11.84 -22.57 -2.90
N THR A 135 -13.13 -22.55 -3.17
CA THR A 135 -14.17 -22.15 -2.21
C THR A 135 -14.43 -23.18 -1.10
N SER A 136 -14.18 -24.48 -1.36
CA SER A 136 -14.47 -25.59 -0.43
C SER A 136 -13.69 -25.51 0.89
N GLU A 137 -12.44 -24.99 0.85
CA GLU A 137 -11.59 -24.85 2.03
C GLU A 137 -11.78 -23.50 2.76
N MET A 138 -12.49 -22.57 2.12
CA MET A 138 -12.69 -21.21 2.63
C MET A 138 -14.08 -21.04 3.24
N PHE A 139 -15.11 -21.59 2.59
CA PHE A 139 -16.51 -21.42 3.00
C PHE A 139 -17.02 -22.70 3.67
N LEU A 140 -17.37 -22.56 4.93
CA LEU A 140 -17.87 -23.67 5.74
C LEU A 140 -19.43 -23.73 5.75
N HIS A 141 -20.10 -22.66 5.28
CA HIS A 141 -21.55 -22.58 5.22
C HIS A 141 -22.05 -22.03 3.86
N PRO A 142 -23.18 -22.58 3.34
CA PRO A 142 -23.68 -22.19 2.01
C PRO A 142 -24.02 -20.71 1.83
N PHE A 143 -24.44 -20.00 2.88
CA PHE A 143 -24.80 -18.60 2.77
C PHE A 143 -23.57 -17.67 2.55
N GLU A 144 -22.37 -18.14 2.86
CA GLU A 144 -21.13 -17.40 2.66
C GLU A 144 -20.86 -17.10 1.18
N TYR A 145 -21.34 -17.98 0.29
CA TYR A 145 -21.27 -17.73 -1.15
C TYR A 145 -22.00 -16.44 -1.54
N TRP A 146 -23.14 -16.14 -0.93
CA TRP A 146 -23.88 -14.91 -1.20
C TRP A 146 -23.28 -13.71 -0.47
N LEU A 147 -22.72 -13.94 0.69
CA LEU A 147 -22.12 -12.91 1.52
C LEU A 147 -20.77 -12.40 0.93
N PHE A 148 -19.98 -13.29 0.34
CA PHE A 148 -18.62 -13.00 -0.07
C PHE A 148 -18.48 -11.82 -1.06
N PRO A 149 -19.25 -11.72 -2.16
CA PRO A 149 -19.20 -10.55 -3.04
C PRO A 149 -19.55 -9.25 -2.32
N VAL A 150 -20.45 -9.30 -1.34
CA VAL A 150 -20.82 -8.13 -0.52
C VAL A 150 -19.63 -7.70 0.35
N VAL A 151 -18.93 -8.65 0.97
CA VAL A 151 -17.71 -8.37 1.75
C VAL A 151 -16.64 -7.70 0.87
N VAL A 152 -16.48 -8.18 -0.38
CA VAL A 152 -15.55 -7.56 -1.35
C VAL A 152 -15.93 -6.10 -1.62
N VAL A 153 -17.22 -5.80 -1.82
CA VAL A 153 -17.69 -4.41 -2.03
C VAL A 153 -17.49 -3.53 -0.79
N VAL A 154 -17.74 -4.07 0.40
CA VAL A 154 -17.51 -3.34 1.65
C VAL A 154 -16.03 -2.98 1.79
N PHE A 155 -15.12 -3.92 1.55
CA PHE A 155 -13.67 -3.67 1.63
C PHE A 155 -13.20 -2.72 0.53
N SER A 156 -13.75 -2.83 -0.69
CA SER A 156 -13.52 -1.90 -1.79
C SER A 156 -13.89 -0.47 -1.39
N THR A 157 -15.11 -0.28 -0.87
CA THR A 157 -15.61 1.02 -0.42
C THR A 157 -14.76 1.57 0.73
N PHE A 158 -14.45 0.72 1.72
CA PHE A 158 -13.62 1.10 2.87
C PHE A 158 -12.24 1.60 2.44
N ALA A 159 -11.57 0.91 1.51
CA ALA A 159 -10.25 1.31 1.00
C ALA A 159 -10.31 2.57 0.14
N MET A 160 -11.30 2.70 -0.77
CA MET A 160 -11.44 3.88 -1.62
C MET A 160 -11.70 5.17 -0.83
N LEU A 161 -12.34 5.08 0.32
CA LEU A 161 -12.57 6.23 1.19
C LEU A 161 -11.28 6.83 1.76
N ASP A 162 -10.21 6.04 1.94
CA ASP A 162 -8.91 6.56 2.36
C ASP A 162 -8.33 7.51 1.30
N HIS A 163 -8.30 7.07 0.06
CA HIS A 163 -7.86 7.87 -1.07
C HIS A 163 -8.73 9.11 -1.28
N THR A 164 -10.04 8.97 -1.08
CA THR A 164 -10.98 10.10 -1.18
C THR A 164 -10.71 11.14 -0.09
N ALA A 165 -10.49 10.72 1.15
CA ALA A 165 -10.18 11.62 2.27
C ALA A 165 -8.83 12.34 2.05
N VAL A 166 -7.82 11.63 1.56
CA VAL A 166 -6.52 12.23 1.20
C VAL A 166 -6.69 13.27 0.09
N ALA A 167 -7.45 12.96 -0.95
CA ALA A 167 -7.75 13.86 -2.06
C ALA A 167 -8.51 15.14 -1.63
N LEU A 168 -9.35 15.04 -0.61
CA LEU A 168 -10.07 16.15 0.01
C LEU A 168 -9.22 16.94 1.04
N ARG A 169 -7.94 16.59 1.21
CA ARG A 169 -7.01 17.13 2.22
C ARG A 169 -7.44 16.85 3.67
N GLU A 170 -8.24 15.82 3.87
CA GLU A 170 -8.76 15.37 5.15
C GLU A 170 -8.14 14.01 5.56
N ALA A 171 -6.82 13.87 5.39
CA ALA A 171 -6.09 12.63 5.67
C ALA A 171 -6.29 12.11 7.12
N GLY A 172 -6.56 13.01 8.07
CA GLY A 172 -6.91 12.66 9.45
C GLY A 172 -8.19 11.81 9.56
N TRP A 173 -9.15 11.95 8.63
CA TRP A 173 -10.35 11.11 8.60
C TRP A 173 -10.02 9.66 8.23
N ALA A 174 -9.14 9.46 7.24
CA ALA A 174 -8.64 8.14 6.88
C ALA A 174 -7.88 7.49 8.04
N ALA A 175 -6.98 8.25 8.66
CA ALA A 175 -6.21 7.79 9.82
C ALA A 175 -7.13 7.38 10.99
N GLY A 176 -8.09 8.23 11.35
CA GLY A 176 -9.07 7.95 12.41
C GLY A 176 -9.94 6.73 12.12
N LYS A 177 -10.43 6.60 10.88
CA LYS A 177 -11.21 5.44 10.42
C LYS A 177 -10.42 4.14 10.58
N ASN A 178 -9.17 4.12 10.15
CA ASN A 178 -8.32 2.92 10.17
C ASN A 178 -7.97 2.51 11.61
N VAL A 179 -7.64 3.46 12.47
CA VAL A 179 -7.38 3.19 13.90
C VAL A 179 -8.64 2.70 14.61
N ALA A 180 -9.78 3.36 14.40
CA ALA A 180 -11.04 2.93 14.98
C ALA A 180 -11.42 1.51 14.53
N HIS A 181 -11.31 1.20 13.23
CA HIS A 181 -11.54 -0.13 12.70
C HIS A 181 -10.61 -1.16 13.35
N ALA A 182 -9.31 -0.86 13.48
CA ALA A 182 -8.34 -1.76 14.08
C ALA A 182 -8.66 -2.08 15.55
N ILE A 183 -9.04 -1.08 16.33
CA ILE A 183 -9.40 -1.24 17.74
C ILE A 183 -10.72 -2.01 17.88
N VAL A 184 -11.75 -1.63 17.13
CA VAL A 184 -13.08 -2.26 17.23
C VAL A 184 -13.01 -3.72 16.83
N LYS A 185 -12.31 -4.08 15.73
CA LYS A 185 -12.16 -5.48 15.33
C LYS A 185 -11.41 -6.31 16.37
N LEU A 186 -10.42 -5.73 17.04
CA LEU A 186 -9.67 -6.40 18.12
C LEU A 186 -10.58 -6.71 19.31
N VAL A 187 -11.35 -5.72 19.76
CA VAL A 187 -12.31 -5.88 20.85
C VAL A 187 -13.39 -6.92 20.51
N LEU A 188 -13.92 -6.84 19.29
CA LEU A 188 -14.93 -7.81 18.84
C LEU A 188 -14.35 -9.22 18.71
N ALA A 189 -13.11 -9.38 18.27
CA ALA A 189 -12.46 -10.69 18.18
C ALA A 189 -12.33 -11.35 19.54
N ALA A 190 -11.96 -10.60 20.59
CA ALA A 190 -11.91 -11.09 21.95
C ALA A 190 -13.32 -11.35 22.52
N ALA A 191 -14.27 -10.45 22.27
CA ALA A 191 -15.63 -10.57 22.78
C ALA A 191 -16.42 -11.74 22.14
N LEU A 192 -16.15 -12.09 20.89
CA LEU A 192 -16.83 -13.17 20.16
C LEU A 192 -16.07 -14.49 20.20
N ALA A 193 -14.97 -14.59 20.96
CA ALA A 193 -14.15 -15.80 21.02
C ALA A 193 -14.92 -17.04 21.50
N PHE A 194 -15.94 -16.86 22.33
CA PHE A 194 -16.80 -17.94 22.81
C PHE A 194 -17.56 -18.67 21.70
N THR A 195 -17.73 -18.03 20.54
CA THR A 195 -18.41 -18.65 19.38
C THR A 195 -17.52 -19.66 18.67
N ALA A 196 -16.20 -19.55 18.83
CA ALA A 196 -15.19 -20.37 18.16
C ALA A 196 -15.40 -20.52 16.64
N SER A 197 -15.96 -19.53 15.96
CA SER A 197 -16.43 -19.60 14.56
C SER A 197 -15.66 -18.63 13.66
N HIS A 198 -15.28 -19.09 12.45
CA HIS A 198 -14.68 -18.25 11.41
C HIS A 198 -15.58 -17.08 10.99
N LEU A 199 -16.89 -17.29 11.02
CA LEU A 199 -17.85 -16.23 10.73
C LEU A 199 -17.75 -15.06 11.69
N ALA A 200 -17.57 -15.35 12.99
CA ALA A 200 -17.34 -14.30 13.96
C ALA A 200 -16.09 -13.48 13.58
N ILE A 201 -15.02 -14.14 13.14
CA ILE A 201 -13.79 -13.48 12.69
C ILE A 201 -14.07 -12.59 11.45
N ILE A 202 -14.79 -13.10 10.45
CA ILE A 202 -15.18 -12.34 9.25
C ILE A 202 -16.02 -11.12 9.63
N TRP A 203 -16.97 -11.28 10.57
CA TRP A 203 -17.82 -10.18 11.02
C TRP A 203 -17.03 -9.11 11.78
N THR A 204 -15.98 -9.48 12.55
CA THR A 204 -15.11 -8.49 13.21
C THR A 204 -14.42 -7.54 12.23
N TRP A 205 -14.20 -7.95 10.99
CA TRP A 205 -13.65 -7.10 9.92
C TRP A 205 -14.75 -6.37 9.16
N THR A 206 -15.78 -7.07 8.77
CA THR A 206 -16.78 -6.58 7.80
C THR A 206 -17.71 -5.56 8.42
N VAL A 207 -18.24 -5.82 9.63
CA VAL A 207 -19.22 -4.92 10.26
C VAL A 207 -18.59 -3.58 10.63
N PRO A 208 -17.43 -3.52 11.33
CA PRO A 208 -16.79 -2.23 11.60
C PRO A 208 -16.35 -1.51 10.32
N ALA A 209 -15.91 -2.25 9.28
CA ALA A 209 -15.57 -1.64 8.00
C ALA A 209 -16.79 -1.00 7.32
N LEU A 210 -17.94 -1.67 7.36
CA LEU A 210 -19.19 -1.14 6.81
C LEU A 210 -19.63 0.12 7.57
N ILE A 211 -19.65 0.07 8.90
CA ILE A 211 -20.04 1.21 9.73
C ILE A 211 -19.10 2.40 9.47
N ALA A 212 -17.79 2.15 9.48
CA ALA A 212 -16.80 3.19 9.22
C ALA A 212 -16.92 3.76 7.79
N ALA A 213 -17.22 2.91 6.79
CA ALA A 213 -17.46 3.33 5.42
C ALA A 213 -18.72 4.21 5.30
N LEU A 214 -19.80 3.87 5.99
CA LEU A 214 -21.02 4.67 6.02
C LEU A 214 -20.77 6.04 6.69
N VAL A 215 -20.11 6.06 7.85
CA VAL A 215 -19.81 7.32 8.56
C VAL A 215 -18.91 8.21 7.70
N LEU A 216 -17.80 7.70 7.22
CA LEU A 216 -16.88 8.49 6.40
C LEU A 216 -17.50 8.86 5.04
N GLY A 217 -18.31 7.98 4.45
CA GLY A 217 -19.08 8.28 3.22
C GLY A 217 -20.02 9.47 3.41
N VAL A 218 -20.72 9.56 4.54
CA VAL A 218 -21.56 10.73 4.88
C VAL A 218 -20.71 11.99 5.06
N MET A 219 -19.54 11.89 5.71
CA MET A 219 -18.63 13.05 5.88
C MET A 219 -18.13 13.54 4.52
N VAL A 220 -17.69 12.64 3.64
CA VAL A 220 -17.28 12.95 2.26
C VAL A 220 -18.44 13.60 1.49
N ALA A 221 -19.63 13.01 1.54
CA ALA A 221 -20.80 13.57 0.85
C ALA A 221 -21.16 14.98 1.33
N ARG A 222 -21.03 15.26 2.64
CA ARG A 222 -21.22 16.60 3.20
C ARG A 222 -20.13 17.56 2.73
N ARG A 223 -18.86 17.16 2.76
CA ARG A 223 -17.72 17.97 2.29
C ARG A 223 -17.87 18.38 0.83
N LEU A 224 -18.28 17.46 -0.03
CA LEU A 224 -18.53 17.73 -1.44
C LEU A 224 -19.74 18.64 -1.72
N ARG A 225 -20.57 18.93 -0.70
CA ARG A 225 -21.68 19.87 -0.80
C ARG A 225 -21.30 21.31 -0.44
N THR A 226 -20.07 21.54 0.06
CA THR A 226 -19.63 22.90 0.41
C THR A 226 -19.44 23.77 -0.85
N PRO A 227 -19.59 25.10 -0.72
CA PRO A 227 -19.42 26.02 -1.86
C PRO A 227 -18.09 25.88 -2.57
N ASP A 228 -17.00 25.56 -1.84
CA ASP A 228 -15.66 25.39 -2.40
C ASP A 228 -15.63 24.39 -3.57
N TYR A 229 -16.42 23.30 -3.46
CA TYR A 229 -16.50 22.27 -4.49
C TYR A 229 -17.63 22.52 -5.51
N GLN A 230 -18.66 23.26 -5.15
CA GLN A 230 -19.80 23.50 -6.03
C GLN A 230 -19.62 24.67 -6.98
N SER A 231 -18.88 25.70 -6.57
CA SER A 231 -18.64 26.91 -7.35
C SER A 231 -17.37 26.85 -8.20
N ALA A 232 -16.40 26.00 -7.83
CA ALA A 232 -15.14 25.89 -8.56
C ALA A 232 -15.34 25.28 -9.97
N ALA A 233 -14.81 25.93 -11.00
CA ALA A 233 -14.79 25.37 -12.34
C ALA A 233 -13.96 24.09 -12.39
N SER A 234 -14.42 23.10 -13.17
CA SER A 234 -13.68 21.86 -13.37
C SER A 234 -12.45 22.09 -14.26
N GLN A 235 -11.28 21.70 -13.78
CA GLN A 235 -10.00 21.73 -14.48
C GLN A 235 -9.53 20.31 -14.85
N LEU A 236 -10.45 19.36 -14.97
CA LEU A 236 -10.12 17.99 -15.33
C LEU A 236 -9.53 17.93 -16.74
N PRO A 237 -8.43 17.19 -16.94
CA PRO A 237 -7.87 16.97 -18.27
C PRO A 237 -8.81 16.12 -19.15
N PRO A 238 -8.51 15.99 -20.45
CA PRO A 238 -9.27 15.16 -21.36
C PRO A 238 -9.38 13.71 -20.84
N ARG A 239 -10.50 13.05 -21.10
CA ARG A 239 -10.77 11.66 -20.67
C ARG A 239 -9.66 10.67 -21.05
N ARG A 240 -9.02 10.88 -22.21
CA ARG A 240 -7.90 10.05 -22.69
C ARG A 240 -6.69 10.11 -21.74
N GLU A 241 -6.37 11.28 -21.23
CA GLU A 241 -5.26 11.46 -20.27
C GLU A 241 -5.56 10.80 -18.95
N ILE A 242 -6.80 10.94 -18.44
CA ILE A 242 -7.27 10.25 -17.24
C ILE A 242 -7.18 8.73 -17.43
N GLY A 243 -7.62 8.20 -18.57
CA GLY A 243 -7.56 6.78 -18.89
C GLY A 243 -6.13 6.24 -18.97
N ASN A 244 -5.22 6.98 -19.62
CA ASN A 244 -3.81 6.60 -19.71
C ASN A 244 -3.13 6.57 -18.31
N TYR A 245 -3.44 7.57 -17.48
CA TYR A 245 -2.95 7.60 -16.10
C TYR A 245 -3.46 6.40 -15.30
N LEU A 246 -4.76 6.11 -15.40
CA LEU A 246 -5.38 4.99 -14.71
C LEU A 246 -4.76 3.65 -15.12
N ALA A 247 -4.64 3.40 -16.42
CA ALA A 247 -4.03 2.17 -16.94
C ALA A 247 -2.58 1.99 -16.46
N GLY A 248 -1.77 3.05 -16.50
CA GLY A 248 -0.38 3.00 -16.05
C GLY A 248 -0.22 2.76 -14.54
N SER A 249 -0.97 3.50 -13.73
CA SER A 249 -0.89 3.38 -12.26
C SER A 249 -1.48 2.07 -11.76
N TYR A 250 -2.58 1.61 -12.37
CA TYR A 250 -3.20 0.33 -12.03
C TYR A 250 -2.30 -0.86 -12.38
N GLY A 251 -1.65 -0.86 -13.54
CA GLY A 251 -0.73 -1.92 -13.94
C GLY A 251 0.42 -2.11 -12.94
N ILE A 252 1.04 -1.02 -12.50
CA ILE A 252 2.11 -1.05 -11.48
C ILE A 252 1.56 -1.59 -10.15
N TYR A 253 0.38 -1.15 -9.75
CA TYR A 253 -0.25 -1.59 -8.50
C TYR A 253 -0.54 -3.10 -8.51
N VAL A 254 -1.17 -3.61 -9.57
CA VAL A 254 -1.50 -5.04 -9.71
C VAL A 254 -0.25 -5.90 -9.58
N VAL A 255 0.81 -5.58 -10.32
CA VAL A 255 2.08 -6.33 -10.27
C VAL A 255 2.68 -6.36 -8.86
N SER A 256 2.67 -5.22 -8.17
CA SER A 256 3.25 -5.12 -6.82
C SER A 256 2.41 -5.86 -5.76
N ALA A 257 1.10 -5.93 -5.96
CA ALA A 257 0.17 -6.55 -5.01
C ALA A 257 -0.03 -8.06 -5.25
N LEU A 258 0.34 -8.57 -6.43
CA LEU A 258 -0.04 -9.91 -6.85
C LEU A 258 0.52 -10.99 -5.93
N ALA A 259 1.84 -11.01 -5.68
CA ALA A 259 2.47 -12.04 -4.87
C ALA A 259 1.94 -12.04 -3.41
N PRO A 260 2.00 -10.94 -2.64
CA PRO A 260 1.57 -10.97 -1.24
C PRO A 260 0.08 -11.31 -1.05
N LEU A 261 -0.77 -11.02 -2.05
CA LEU A 261 -2.20 -11.29 -1.97
C LEU A 261 -2.60 -12.68 -2.45
N LEU A 262 -1.83 -13.31 -3.37
CA LEU A 262 -2.09 -14.66 -3.85
C LEU A 262 -1.52 -15.76 -2.95
N LEU A 263 -0.47 -15.50 -2.20
CA LEU A 263 0.16 -16.51 -1.35
C LEU A 263 -0.81 -17.17 -0.35
N PRO A 264 -1.65 -16.44 0.41
CA PRO A 264 -2.63 -17.07 1.30
C PRO A 264 -3.61 -17.98 0.56
N LEU A 265 -3.98 -17.60 -0.68
CA LEU A 265 -4.87 -18.39 -1.52
C LEU A 265 -4.20 -19.69 -1.99
N ILE A 266 -2.92 -19.64 -2.34
CA ILE A 266 -2.12 -20.81 -2.68
C ILE A 266 -2.03 -21.76 -1.47
N VAL A 267 -1.74 -21.22 -0.29
CA VAL A 267 -1.63 -22.03 0.94
C VAL A 267 -2.96 -22.72 1.25
N VAL A 268 -4.07 -21.98 1.28
CA VAL A 268 -5.36 -22.59 1.62
C VAL A 268 -5.78 -23.62 0.58
N SER A 269 -5.52 -23.39 -0.71
CA SER A 269 -5.91 -24.30 -1.79
C SER A 269 -5.10 -25.59 -1.81
N ARG A 270 -3.83 -25.58 -1.36
CA ARG A 270 -2.93 -26.73 -1.42
C ARG A 270 -2.78 -27.46 -0.09
N MET A 271 -2.88 -26.73 1.01
CA MET A 271 -2.59 -27.27 2.35
C MET A 271 -3.79 -27.20 3.31
N GLY A 272 -4.89 -26.55 2.89
CA GLY A 272 -6.09 -26.39 3.70
C GLY A 272 -6.04 -25.22 4.70
N ALA A 273 -7.14 -25.08 5.43
CA ALA A 273 -7.37 -23.95 6.32
C ALA A 273 -6.41 -23.91 7.54
N ASP A 274 -6.11 -25.04 8.15
CA ASP A 274 -5.18 -25.10 9.32
C ASP A 274 -3.81 -24.54 8.95
N ALA A 275 -3.23 -24.99 7.85
CA ALA A 275 -1.94 -24.49 7.36
C ALA A 275 -1.98 -22.99 7.05
N ASN A 276 -3.11 -22.53 6.50
CA ASN A 276 -3.29 -21.10 6.24
C ASN A 276 -3.36 -20.26 7.53
N ALA A 277 -3.85 -20.80 8.65
CA ALA A 277 -3.78 -20.11 9.94
C ALA A 277 -2.32 -19.89 10.38
N TYR A 278 -1.49 -20.95 10.32
CA TYR A 278 -0.07 -20.86 10.66
C TYR A 278 0.67 -19.88 9.74
N PHE A 279 0.38 -19.95 8.44
CA PHE A 279 0.91 -19.00 7.46
C PHE A 279 0.49 -17.57 7.75
N ALA A 280 -0.81 -17.30 7.91
CA ALA A 280 -1.35 -15.94 8.07
C ALA A 280 -0.74 -15.21 9.27
N ILE A 281 -0.61 -15.89 10.41
CA ILE A 281 -0.01 -15.30 11.62
C ILE A 281 1.49 -15.04 11.41
N SER A 282 2.23 -16.01 10.88
CA SER A 282 3.66 -15.85 10.60
C SER A 282 3.89 -14.76 9.54
N TRP A 283 3.08 -14.75 8.49
CA TRP A 283 3.19 -13.79 7.40
C TRP A 283 2.82 -12.36 7.80
N SER A 284 1.96 -12.20 8.81
CA SER A 284 1.65 -10.89 9.37
C SER A 284 2.88 -10.20 9.96
N LEU A 285 3.78 -10.96 10.58
CA LEU A 285 5.06 -10.45 11.10
C LEU A 285 5.99 -10.02 9.95
N VAL A 286 6.09 -10.85 8.90
CA VAL A 286 6.88 -10.52 7.69
C VAL A 286 6.36 -9.24 7.05
N THR A 287 5.04 -9.14 6.85
CA THR A 287 4.39 -7.97 6.26
C THR A 287 4.64 -6.71 7.09
N ALA A 288 4.61 -6.79 8.42
CA ALA A 288 4.89 -5.63 9.27
C ALA A 288 6.29 -5.04 9.03
N VAL A 289 7.32 -5.89 8.91
CA VAL A 289 8.70 -5.43 8.62
C VAL A 289 8.78 -4.85 7.21
N LEU A 290 8.18 -5.51 6.20
CA LEU A 290 8.19 -5.02 4.82
C LEU A 290 7.47 -3.67 4.68
N VAL A 291 6.36 -3.46 5.39
CA VAL A 291 5.65 -2.18 5.44
C VAL A 291 6.54 -1.10 6.06
N LEU A 292 7.23 -1.38 7.17
CA LEU A 292 8.18 -0.42 7.77
C LEU A 292 9.27 -0.02 6.78
N MET A 293 9.87 -0.98 6.05
CA MET A 293 10.87 -0.69 5.02
C MET A 293 10.30 0.21 3.90
N THR A 294 9.07 -0.05 3.44
CA THR A 294 8.43 0.76 2.40
C THR A 294 8.06 2.16 2.87
N MET A 295 7.68 2.34 4.14
CA MET A 295 7.36 3.64 4.72
C MET A 295 8.56 4.61 4.73
N LEU A 296 9.79 4.10 4.74
CA LEU A 296 11.00 4.93 4.68
C LEU A 296 11.21 5.57 3.30
N LEU A 297 10.62 5.00 2.23
CA LEU A 297 10.85 5.48 0.86
C LEU A 297 10.25 6.87 0.62
N GLY A 298 9.08 7.14 1.13
CA GLY A 298 8.38 8.42 0.93
C GLY A 298 9.18 9.64 1.43
N PRO A 299 9.55 9.67 2.72
CA PRO A 299 10.39 10.74 3.29
C PRO A 299 11.74 10.90 2.57
N TYR A 300 12.40 9.79 2.20
CA TYR A 300 13.65 9.85 1.46
C TYR A 300 13.48 10.51 0.10
N VAL A 301 12.47 10.11 -0.68
CA VAL A 301 12.18 10.70 -2.01
C VAL A 301 11.83 12.18 -1.88
N ALA A 302 11.02 12.55 -0.89
CA ALA A 302 10.63 13.94 -0.65
C ALA A 302 11.84 14.81 -0.27
N ALA A 303 12.68 14.36 0.66
CA ALA A 303 13.88 15.08 1.06
C ALA A 303 14.91 15.20 -0.08
N SER A 304 14.98 14.19 -0.95
CA SER A 304 15.88 14.18 -2.10
C SER A 304 15.45 15.14 -3.21
N ALA A 305 14.16 15.44 -3.34
CA ALA A 305 13.62 16.28 -4.41
C ALA A 305 14.10 17.74 -4.34
N SER A 306 14.41 18.24 -3.14
CA SER A 306 14.86 19.61 -2.87
C SER A 306 16.34 19.71 -2.46
N SER A 307 17.11 18.62 -2.60
CA SER A 307 18.49 18.57 -2.12
C SER A 307 19.49 18.82 -3.23
N ASP A 308 20.53 19.59 -2.90
CA ASP A 308 21.72 19.75 -3.75
C ASP A 308 22.49 18.43 -3.86
N PRO A 309 23.30 18.22 -4.92
CA PRO A 309 24.08 17.00 -5.11
C PRO A 309 24.97 16.62 -3.91
N THR A 310 25.52 17.62 -3.21
CA THR A 310 26.35 17.41 -2.01
C THR A 310 25.57 16.82 -0.85
N ARG A 311 24.33 17.26 -0.63
CA ARG A 311 23.43 16.76 0.42
C ARG A 311 22.78 15.43 0.04
N LEU A 312 22.50 15.22 -1.25
CA LEU A 312 21.83 14.02 -1.75
C LEU A 312 22.62 12.75 -1.41
N TYR A 313 23.93 12.75 -1.60
CA TYR A 313 24.79 11.61 -1.25
C TYR A 313 24.71 11.28 0.25
N GLY A 314 24.82 12.28 1.13
CA GLY A 314 24.71 12.09 2.58
C GLY A 314 23.34 11.60 3.01
N LEU A 315 22.25 12.11 2.41
CA LEU A 315 20.88 11.64 2.64
C LEU A 315 20.71 10.17 2.23
N THR A 316 21.28 9.78 1.09
CA THR A 316 21.23 8.41 0.58
C THR A 316 21.93 7.44 1.53
N LEU A 317 23.10 7.81 2.06
CA LEU A 317 23.82 6.98 3.04
C LEU A 317 23.03 6.84 4.36
N ARG A 318 22.43 7.94 4.85
CA ARG A 318 21.56 7.90 6.05
C ARG A 318 20.34 7.01 5.82
N PHE A 319 19.71 7.13 4.66
CA PHE A 319 18.59 6.26 4.27
C PHE A 319 19.01 4.78 4.28
N PHE A 320 20.17 4.43 3.71
CA PHE A 320 20.68 3.05 3.73
C PHE A 320 20.97 2.56 5.14
N ALA A 321 21.51 3.41 6.01
CA ALA A 321 21.75 3.06 7.40
C ALA A 321 20.45 2.77 8.16
N ILE A 322 19.41 3.60 7.97
CA ILE A 322 18.10 3.40 8.59
C ILE A 322 17.41 2.16 8.03
N LEU A 323 17.42 1.98 6.71
CA LEU A 323 16.86 0.82 6.03
C LEU A 323 17.55 -0.47 6.51
N GLY A 324 18.87 -0.47 6.59
CA GLY A 324 19.66 -1.58 7.12
C GLY A 324 19.38 -1.88 8.60
N ALA A 325 19.19 -0.85 9.43
CA ALA A 325 18.81 -1.02 10.83
C ALA A 325 17.42 -1.66 10.97
N VAL A 326 16.43 -1.23 10.15
CA VAL A 326 15.09 -1.85 10.13
C VAL A 326 15.17 -3.30 9.66
N ALA A 327 15.94 -3.59 8.62
CA ALA A 327 16.14 -4.94 8.13
C ALA A 327 16.81 -5.83 9.18
N LEU A 328 17.87 -5.36 9.85
CA LEU A 328 18.54 -6.08 10.93
C LEU A 328 17.60 -6.34 12.12
N SER A 329 16.80 -5.35 12.50
CA SER A 329 15.77 -5.53 13.52
C SER A 329 14.74 -6.59 13.11
N GLY A 330 14.36 -6.64 11.83
CA GLY A 330 13.49 -7.68 11.27
C GLY A 330 14.13 -9.07 11.30
N VAL A 331 15.43 -9.17 10.96
CA VAL A 331 16.19 -10.43 11.07
C VAL A 331 16.21 -10.94 12.51
N LEU A 332 16.51 -10.06 13.46
CA LEU A 332 16.50 -10.41 14.90
C LEU A 332 15.10 -10.80 15.38
N LEU A 333 14.08 -10.06 14.95
CA LEU A 333 12.68 -10.36 15.23
C LEU A 333 12.33 -11.79 14.76
N PHE A 334 12.61 -12.12 13.50
CA PHE A 334 12.19 -13.40 12.92
C PHE A 334 13.05 -14.58 13.41
N ALA A 335 14.35 -14.37 13.64
CA ALA A 335 15.23 -15.45 14.08
C ALA A 335 15.07 -15.79 15.56
N VAL A 336 14.83 -14.80 16.42
CA VAL A 336 14.91 -14.92 17.88
C VAL A 336 13.57 -14.68 18.57
N ILE A 337 12.90 -13.58 18.28
CA ILE A 337 11.71 -13.15 19.04
C ILE A 337 10.44 -13.87 18.55
N ALA A 338 10.26 -13.99 17.24
CA ALA A 338 9.04 -14.53 16.68
C ALA A 338 8.78 -16.02 17.05
N PRO A 339 9.77 -16.92 17.14
CA PRO A 339 9.55 -18.28 17.65
C PRO A 339 8.90 -18.28 19.03
N VAL A 340 9.36 -17.43 19.94
CA VAL A 340 8.79 -17.27 21.28
C VAL A 340 7.38 -16.71 21.24
N MET A 341 7.16 -15.70 20.38
CA MET A 341 5.81 -15.13 20.18
C MET A 341 4.83 -16.17 19.64
N LEU A 342 5.26 -16.98 18.67
CA LEU A 342 4.42 -18.04 18.10
C LEU A 342 4.12 -19.15 19.11
N ASP A 343 5.05 -19.48 20.02
CA ASP A 343 4.83 -20.45 21.08
C ASP A 343 3.78 -19.97 22.10
N ILE A 344 3.76 -18.66 22.39
CA ILE A 344 2.71 -18.04 23.21
C ILE A 344 1.33 -18.16 22.54
N VAL A 345 1.26 -18.05 21.21
CA VAL A 345 0.02 -18.26 20.44
C VAL A 345 -0.41 -19.72 20.52
N GLY A 346 0.53 -20.65 20.32
CA GLY A 346 0.31 -22.08 20.42
C GLY A 346 1.44 -22.89 19.78
N LYS A 347 1.74 -24.06 20.33
CA LYS A 347 2.80 -24.94 19.82
C LYS A 347 2.72 -25.21 18.31
N PRO A 348 1.55 -25.55 17.71
CA PRO A 348 1.47 -25.78 16.27
C PRO A 348 1.89 -24.55 15.44
N TYR A 349 1.61 -23.33 15.92
CA TYR A 349 2.05 -22.10 15.28
C TYR A 349 3.57 -21.92 15.33
N ALA A 350 4.20 -22.28 16.44
CA ALA A 350 5.65 -22.24 16.57
C ALA A 350 6.32 -23.27 15.68
N GLU A 351 5.83 -24.50 15.67
CA GLU A 351 6.40 -25.61 14.89
C GLU A 351 6.34 -25.35 13.40
N GLN A 352 5.19 -24.88 12.90
CA GLN A 352 4.97 -24.63 11.46
C GLN A 352 5.47 -23.26 10.99
N GLY A 353 5.36 -22.23 11.84
CA GLY A 353 5.70 -20.84 11.46
C GLY A 353 7.18 -20.50 11.62
N THR A 354 7.87 -21.07 12.61
CA THR A 354 9.28 -20.75 12.89
C THR A 354 10.22 -21.04 11.70
N PRO A 355 10.13 -22.19 11.02
CA PRO A 355 10.97 -22.46 9.85
C PRO A 355 10.77 -21.41 8.74
N LEU A 356 9.51 -21.04 8.45
CA LEU A 356 9.17 -20.01 7.49
C LEU A 356 9.80 -18.65 7.87
N LEU A 357 9.67 -18.24 9.13
CA LEU A 357 10.20 -16.96 9.61
C LEU A 357 11.73 -16.91 9.60
N ARG A 358 12.42 -18.01 9.88
CA ARG A 358 13.88 -18.08 9.76
C ARG A 358 14.34 -17.90 8.32
N LEU A 359 13.63 -18.49 7.35
CA LEU A 359 13.91 -18.26 5.92
C LEU A 359 13.58 -16.84 5.51
N ALA A 360 12.48 -16.27 6.00
CA ALA A 360 12.15 -14.86 5.78
C ALA A 360 13.23 -13.92 6.36
N ALA A 361 13.84 -14.25 7.50
CA ALA A 361 14.98 -13.50 8.04
C ALA A 361 16.15 -13.46 7.05
N ILE A 362 16.49 -14.60 6.42
CA ILE A 362 17.54 -14.66 5.40
C ILE A 362 17.14 -13.82 4.16
N ALA A 363 15.89 -13.92 3.73
CA ALA A 363 15.38 -13.20 2.57
C ALA A 363 15.36 -11.67 2.76
N LEU A 364 15.29 -11.16 4.00
CA LEU A 364 15.35 -9.71 4.28
C LEU A 364 16.67 -9.07 3.85
N VAL A 365 17.77 -9.82 3.84
CA VAL A 365 19.08 -9.27 3.45
C VAL A 365 19.06 -8.86 1.97
N PRO A 366 18.78 -9.74 1.00
CA PRO A 366 18.67 -9.34 -0.39
C PRO A 366 17.48 -8.39 -0.65
N ALA A 367 16.35 -8.52 0.05
CA ALA A 367 15.21 -7.60 -0.04
C ALA A 367 15.60 -6.15 0.30
N THR A 368 16.56 -5.96 1.22
CA THR A 368 17.08 -4.63 1.56
C THR A 368 17.78 -3.97 0.36
N ILE A 369 18.52 -4.74 -0.43
CA ILE A 369 19.18 -4.24 -1.66
C ILE A 369 18.13 -3.83 -2.70
N VAL A 370 17.07 -4.65 -2.85
CA VAL A 370 15.96 -4.37 -3.77
C VAL A 370 15.22 -3.08 -3.36
N ALA A 371 14.93 -2.92 -2.07
CA ALA A 371 14.30 -1.71 -1.52
C ALA A 371 15.20 -0.47 -1.71
N ALA A 372 16.50 -0.58 -1.43
CA ALA A 372 17.48 0.49 -1.62
C ALA A 372 17.55 0.95 -3.08
N TYR A 373 17.64 -0.01 -4.03
CA TYR A 373 17.62 0.33 -5.45
C TYR A 373 16.31 1.00 -5.88
N THR A 374 15.17 0.48 -5.43
CA THR A 374 13.85 1.02 -5.76
C THR A 374 13.72 2.47 -5.30
N ALA A 375 14.23 2.80 -4.11
CA ALA A 375 14.25 4.16 -3.59
C ALA A 375 15.13 5.09 -4.44
N VAL A 376 16.36 4.68 -4.75
CA VAL A 376 17.30 5.43 -5.60
C VAL A 376 16.75 5.60 -7.02
N ALA A 377 16.12 4.57 -7.58
CA ALA A 377 15.51 4.62 -8.91
C ALA A 377 14.35 5.63 -8.99
N ARG A 378 13.56 5.80 -7.89
CA ARG A 378 12.53 6.83 -7.78
C ARG A 378 13.13 8.24 -7.79
N VAL A 379 14.18 8.48 -7.00
CA VAL A 379 14.88 9.77 -6.96
C VAL A 379 15.49 10.11 -8.33
N ARG A 380 16.15 9.15 -8.96
CA ARG A 380 16.76 9.29 -10.29
C ARG A 380 15.76 9.21 -11.45
N ARG A 381 14.46 8.99 -11.21
CA ARG A 381 13.39 8.85 -12.21
C ARG A 381 13.66 7.73 -13.25
N ARG A 382 14.37 6.66 -12.85
CA ARG A 382 14.76 5.53 -13.73
C ARG A 382 14.07 4.23 -13.27
N LEU A 383 12.73 4.18 -13.37
CA LEU A 383 11.91 3.11 -12.81
C LEU A 383 11.83 1.82 -13.66
N ARG A 384 12.22 1.86 -14.94
CA ARG A 384 12.01 0.72 -15.86
C ARG A 384 12.60 -0.59 -15.34
N LEU A 385 13.87 -0.55 -14.88
CA LEU A 385 14.52 -1.75 -14.35
C LEU A 385 13.88 -2.20 -13.03
N ALA A 386 13.54 -1.27 -12.13
CA ALA A 386 12.86 -1.61 -10.88
C ALA A 386 11.53 -2.32 -11.13
N VAL A 387 10.73 -1.83 -12.08
CA VAL A 387 9.44 -2.45 -12.46
C VAL A 387 9.66 -3.83 -13.09
N ALA A 388 10.61 -3.98 -14.01
CA ALA A 388 10.91 -5.26 -14.65
C ALA A 388 11.35 -6.32 -13.62
N VAL A 389 12.24 -5.94 -12.69
CA VAL A 389 12.69 -6.82 -11.61
C VAL A 389 11.55 -7.16 -10.66
N GLN A 390 10.64 -6.22 -10.35
CA GLN A 390 9.47 -6.48 -9.52
C GLN A 390 8.53 -7.51 -10.14
N ILE A 391 8.32 -7.43 -11.46
CA ILE A 391 7.52 -8.43 -12.21
C ILE A 391 8.17 -9.81 -12.13
N CYS A 392 9.48 -9.88 -12.38
CA CYS A 392 10.24 -11.12 -12.31
C CYS A 392 10.22 -11.71 -10.89
N ASN A 393 10.41 -10.87 -9.87
CA ASN A 393 10.35 -11.26 -8.46
C ASN A 393 8.98 -11.87 -8.10
N ALA A 394 7.88 -11.19 -8.45
CA ALA A 394 6.54 -11.71 -8.21
C ALA A 394 6.29 -13.05 -8.93
N ALA A 395 6.73 -13.18 -10.18
CA ALA A 395 6.61 -14.41 -10.95
C ALA A 395 7.42 -15.56 -10.35
N LEU A 396 8.65 -15.29 -9.87
CA LEU A 396 9.49 -16.27 -9.18
C LEU A 396 8.89 -16.71 -7.85
N ILE A 397 8.41 -15.75 -7.02
CA ILE A 397 7.76 -16.09 -5.74
C ILE A 397 6.57 -17.00 -5.98
N LEU A 398 5.66 -16.62 -6.88
CA LEU A 398 4.44 -17.40 -7.13
C LEU A 398 4.75 -18.75 -7.82
N GLY A 399 5.62 -18.75 -8.81
CA GLY A 399 5.99 -19.97 -9.54
C GLY A 399 6.69 -20.99 -8.65
N LEU A 400 7.69 -20.56 -7.87
CA LEU A 400 8.40 -21.44 -6.95
C LEU A 400 7.51 -21.91 -5.79
N SER A 401 6.66 -21.02 -5.26
CA SER A 401 5.69 -21.39 -4.22
C SER A 401 4.76 -22.49 -4.71
N LEU A 402 4.19 -22.35 -5.92
CA LEU A 402 3.32 -23.38 -6.52
C LEU A 402 4.05 -24.70 -6.82
N ALA A 403 5.31 -24.62 -7.24
CA ALA A 403 6.08 -25.80 -7.59
C ALA A 403 6.55 -26.60 -6.37
N LEU A 404 6.82 -25.93 -5.24
CA LEU A 404 7.48 -26.56 -4.09
C LEU A 404 6.55 -26.81 -2.90
N ILE A 405 5.33 -26.23 -2.89
CA ILE A 405 4.46 -26.26 -1.69
C ILE A 405 3.98 -27.66 -1.36
N ASP A 406 3.74 -28.51 -2.35
CA ASP A 406 3.21 -29.86 -2.15
C ASP A 406 4.25 -30.79 -1.48
N GLU A 407 5.55 -30.54 -1.71
CA GLU A 407 6.64 -31.35 -1.12
C GLU A 407 7.21 -30.74 0.17
N HIS A 408 7.26 -29.41 0.27
CA HIS A 408 7.98 -28.73 1.34
C HIS A 408 7.06 -27.94 2.29
N GLY A 409 5.74 -27.94 2.06
CA GLY A 409 4.77 -27.23 2.88
C GLY A 409 5.03 -25.71 2.93
N LEU A 410 4.81 -25.09 4.09
CA LEU A 410 5.00 -23.65 4.29
C LEU A 410 6.45 -23.18 4.08
N VAL A 411 7.42 -24.06 4.26
CA VAL A 411 8.85 -23.77 4.07
C VAL A 411 9.16 -23.43 2.61
N ALA A 412 8.38 -23.99 1.67
CA ALA A 412 8.47 -23.67 0.24
C ALA A 412 8.36 -22.15 -0.04
N LEU A 413 7.48 -21.46 0.67
CA LEU A 413 7.30 -20.02 0.51
C LEU A 413 8.54 -19.23 0.95
N GLY A 414 9.18 -19.68 2.04
CA GLY A 414 10.44 -19.10 2.51
C GLY A 414 11.55 -19.25 1.47
N TRP A 415 11.71 -20.43 0.89
CA TRP A 415 12.67 -20.66 -0.19
C TRP A 415 12.36 -19.85 -1.44
N ALA A 416 11.08 -19.77 -1.83
CA ALA A 416 10.66 -18.94 -2.96
C ALA A 416 11.05 -17.47 -2.76
N TYR A 417 10.88 -16.93 -1.55
CA TYR A 417 11.30 -15.58 -1.22
C TYR A 417 12.82 -15.40 -1.25
N ILE A 418 13.58 -16.32 -0.66
CA ILE A 418 15.06 -16.26 -0.70
C ILE A 418 15.56 -16.22 -2.14
N VAL A 419 15.09 -17.16 -2.97
CA VAL A 419 15.53 -17.23 -4.38
C VAL A 419 15.14 -15.97 -5.13
N ALA A 420 13.89 -15.55 -5.04
CA ALA A 420 13.39 -14.38 -5.79
C ALA A 420 14.09 -13.08 -5.38
N GLU A 421 14.24 -12.83 -4.07
CA GLU A 421 14.93 -11.63 -3.57
C GLU A 421 16.44 -11.68 -3.87
N SER A 422 17.07 -12.86 -3.80
CA SER A 422 18.50 -13.01 -4.14
C SER A 422 18.76 -12.77 -5.62
N VAL A 423 17.94 -13.32 -6.51
CA VAL A 423 18.04 -13.07 -7.96
C VAL A 423 17.85 -11.57 -8.24
N SER A 424 16.85 -10.97 -7.64
CA SER A 424 16.56 -9.54 -7.77
C SER A 424 17.73 -8.68 -7.27
N ALA A 425 18.30 -9.01 -6.10
CA ALA A 425 19.45 -8.31 -5.53
C ALA A 425 20.70 -8.42 -6.41
N VAL A 426 21.01 -9.62 -6.96
CA VAL A 426 22.14 -9.82 -7.89
C VAL A 426 21.98 -8.95 -9.14
N ILE A 427 20.78 -8.84 -9.70
CA ILE A 427 20.52 -7.98 -10.85
C ILE A 427 20.69 -6.49 -10.48
N LEU A 428 20.28 -6.09 -9.27
CA LEU A 428 20.19 -4.69 -8.87
C LEU A 428 21.43 -4.15 -8.17
N VAL A 429 22.30 -4.99 -7.61
CA VAL A 429 23.48 -4.52 -6.86
C VAL A 429 24.45 -3.68 -7.70
N VAL A 430 24.70 -4.07 -8.95
CA VAL A 430 25.58 -3.32 -9.85
C VAL A 430 24.98 -1.97 -10.26
N PRO A 431 23.72 -1.89 -10.74
CA PRO A 431 23.08 -0.61 -10.98
C PRO A 431 22.97 0.30 -9.75
N LEU A 432 22.71 -0.28 -8.57
CA LEU A 432 22.68 0.46 -7.31
C LEU A 432 24.04 1.09 -7.00
N THR A 433 25.12 0.28 -7.03
CA THR A 433 26.48 0.73 -6.76
C THR A 433 26.90 1.83 -7.73
N ARG A 434 26.62 1.66 -9.03
CA ARG A 434 26.90 2.70 -10.04
C ARG A 434 26.17 4.01 -9.75
N ALA A 435 24.88 3.93 -9.38
CA ALA A 435 24.08 5.11 -9.05
C ALA A 435 24.64 5.86 -7.83
N VAL A 436 25.09 5.14 -6.80
CA VAL A 436 25.70 5.72 -5.59
C VAL A 436 27.07 6.33 -5.89
N LEU A 437 27.90 5.67 -6.71
CA LEU A 437 29.20 6.22 -7.13
C LEU A 437 29.05 7.51 -7.94
N VAL A 438 28.05 7.59 -8.84
CA VAL A 438 27.74 8.82 -9.57
C VAL A 438 27.29 9.92 -8.61
N MET A 439 26.44 9.64 -7.62
CA MET A 439 26.05 10.62 -6.60
C MET A 439 27.26 11.12 -5.80
N ARG A 440 28.21 10.21 -5.48
CA ARG A 440 29.45 10.58 -4.79
C ARG A 440 30.33 11.52 -5.62
N SER A 441 30.51 11.21 -6.92
CA SER A 441 31.32 12.07 -7.81
C SER A 441 30.66 13.44 -8.04
N GLU A 442 29.34 13.49 -8.20
CA GLU A 442 28.56 14.72 -8.29
C GLU A 442 28.69 15.58 -7.01
N SER A 443 28.73 14.94 -5.82
CA SER A 443 28.95 15.60 -4.53
C SER A 443 30.36 16.18 -4.40
N GLN A 444 31.39 15.52 -4.96
CA GLN A 444 32.80 15.97 -4.90
C GLN A 444 33.13 17.06 -5.91
N SER A 445 32.41 17.16 -7.02
CA SER A 445 32.64 18.16 -8.07
C SER A 445 32.11 19.56 -7.72
N VAL A 446 31.28 19.66 -6.67
CA VAL A 446 30.69 20.95 -6.19
C VAL A 446 31.47 21.54 -5.02
N ASN A 447 32.35 20.74 -4.38
CA ASN A 447 33.30 21.21 -3.35
C ASN A 447 34.67 21.51 -3.96
#